data_0715f594b0be5aab918762bd7d4b2bc4
#
_entry.id   0715f594b0be5aab918762bd7d4b2bc4
#
_cell.length_a   1.000
_cell.length_b   1.000
_cell.length_c   1.000
_cell.angle_alpha   90.00
_cell.angle_beta   90.00
_cell.angle_gamma   90.00
#
_symmetry.space_group_name_H-M   'P 1'
#
loop_
_entity.id
_entity.type
_entity.pdbx_description
1 polymer ?
#
loop_
_entity_poly.entity_id
_entity_poly.type
_entity_poly.pdbx_seq_one_letter_code
_entity_poly.pdbx_strand_id
1 'polypeptide(L)'
;MIKLDVPTLKDGKYSIVESEPDDFVKEVMETFVERAEAIHNGNVAPDEDNMLKVCHDGKLLAMDVRLIDPDAVPAPDCKLNKCVENVFKVYNEKDGIQVIFSDIGVPGASDKFSVYDYIKDELVKKGIPSDEICFIHDAKNDKARDVMFEDLRNGTKRIIIGSTQKMGTGTNIQRLMVAMHELDVPWRPADVEQREGRILRQGNLNKEVEIFRYVTKGTFDAYNWNILVNKQHFISQIMNGQVVDREFEDIDKNELSYSEVMAAASGDELIKEKNQVDNDVRKYTMLKRSYDDNHYRLQSDIQTRIPQKIKRGEQILDNLQKDIICRDNSDYKRIFAPKTGDEDIFEWNVNNMTFTGKEDAGQYLIDCSKSVKSGDRQEIGDLCGFKIFIERKFMSDHGADIIIKGANEYKKELSSTAEGNITRIKNALASFEDHVETYTEKVNAEKKNLEVNMKQFAEPFQYEDKLNALLERKREIDLTLLERQKEAKKSENLSVEDDSIDCGKTKNTKKL
;
A
#
# COMPACT_ATOMS: atom_id res chain seq x y z
N MET A 1 23.47 18.69 3.91
CA MET A 1 22.12 18.64 4.49
C MET A 1 21.76 20.04 4.97
N ILE A 2 20.77 20.69 4.41
CA ILE A 2 20.25 21.97 4.89
C ILE A 2 19.47 21.67 6.17
N LYS A 3 19.94 22.16 7.31
CA LYS A 3 19.23 22.06 8.59
C LYS A 3 18.04 23.03 8.49
N LEU A 4 16.85 22.51 8.31
CA LEU A 4 15.62 23.31 8.37
C LEU A 4 15.43 23.77 9.83
N ASP A 5 15.22 25.06 10.03
CA ASP A 5 14.91 25.64 11.34
C ASP A 5 13.41 25.45 11.61
N VAL A 6 13.07 24.30 12.18
CA VAL A 6 11.71 23.92 12.58
C VAL A 6 11.68 23.69 14.09
N PRO A 7 10.57 24.04 14.79
CA PRO A 7 10.48 23.80 16.24
C PRO A 7 10.54 22.30 16.56
N THR A 8 11.00 22.00 17.75
CA THR A 8 10.98 20.66 18.34
C THR A 8 9.84 20.53 19.33
N LEU A 9 9.39 19.30 19.55
CA LEU A 9 8.44 19.01 20.62
C LEU A 9 9.14 19.21 21.99
N LYS A 10 8.42 19.75 22.95
CA LYS A 10 8.85 19.84 24.35
C LYS A 10 9.20 18.44 24.85
N ASP A 11 10.37 18.30 25.47
CA ASP A 11 10.91 17.01 25.92
C ASP A 11 10.99 15.92 24.82
N GLY A 12 10.89 16.29 23.55
CA GLY A 12 10.88 15.37 22.41
C GLY A 12 9.66 14.45 22.34
N LYS A 13 8.56 14.77 23.03
CA LYS A 13 7.39 13.87 23.19
C LYS A 13 6.07 14.61 23.02
N TYR A 14 5.04 13.84 22.63
CA TYR A 14 3.65 14.28 22.71
C TYR A 14 3.18 14.30 24.17
N SER A 15 2.36 15.28 24.53
CA SER A 15 1.71 15.35 25.84
C SER A 15 0.40 14.55 25.78
N ILE A 16 0.44 13.28 26.18
CA ILE A 16 -0.76 12.43 26.22
C ILE A 16 -1.55 12.79 27.49
N VAL A 17 -2.80 13.18 27.29
CA VAL A 17 -3.74 13.55 28.36
C VAL A 17 -4.84 12.50 28.45
N GLU A 18 -4.76 11.64 29.44
CA GLU A 18 -5.69 10.55 29.64
C GLU A 18 -6.84 10.97 30.57
N SER A 19 -8.06 10.60 30.22
CA SER A 19 -9.27 10.70 31.07
C SER A 19 -9.79 9.31 31.39
N GLU A 20 -10.15 9.07 32.64
CA GLU A 20 -10.78 7.80 33.02
C GLU A 20 -12.28 7.83 32.64
N PRO A 21 -12.83 6.70 32.19
CA PRO A 21 -14.25 6.59 31.89
C PRO A 21 -15.07 6.61 33.18
N ASP A 22 -16.09 7.43 33.24
CA ASP A 22 -17.10 7.37 34.31
C ASP A 22 -18.07 6.18 34.10
N ASP A 23 -18.99 5.99 35.05
CA ASP A 23 -19.90 4.84 35.02
C ASP A 23 -20.89 4.95 33.82
N PHE A 24 -21.29 6.16 33.44
CA PHE A 24 -22.13 6.36 32.24
C PHE A 24 -21.39 5.95 30.96
N VAL A 25 -20.12 6.36 30.82
CA VAL A 25 -19.31 5.94 29.66
C VAL A 25 -19.18 4.43 29.58
N LYS A 26 -18.97 3.74 30.71
CA LYS A 26 -18.88 2.27 30.77
C LYS A 26 -20.17 1.61 30.35
N GLU A 27 -21.31 2.06 30.91
CA GLU A 27 -22.63 1.55 30.56
C GLU A 27 -22.96 1.70 29.07
N VAL A 28 -22.70 2.88 28.48
CA VAL A 28 -22.91 3.09 27.05
C VAL A 28 -21.95 2.23 26.21
N MET A 29 -20.71 2.04 26.65
CA MET A 29 -19.76 1.14 25.96
C MET A 29 -20.26 -0.32 25.98
N GLU A 30 -20.90 -0.79 27.05
CA GLU A 30 -21.55 -2.11 27.08
C GLU A 30 -22.67 -2.22 26.04
N THR A 31 -23.50 -1.18 25.88
CA THR A 31 -24.53 -1.18 24.83
C THR A 31 -23.92 -1.27 23.41
N PHE A 32 -22.76 -0.68 23.17
CA PHE A 32 -22.07 -0.80 21.90
C PHE A 32 -21.58 -2.22 21.63
N VAL A 33 -21.19 -2.95 22.67
CA VAL A 33 -20.87 -4.38 22.57
C VAL A 33 -22.11 -5.18 22.17
N GLU A 34 -23.25 -4.98 22.86
CA GLU A 34 -24.50 -5.66 22.53
C GLU A 34 -24.96 -5.37 21.10
N ARG A 35 -24.89 -4.12 20.66
CA ARG A 35 -25.19 -3.72 19.27
C ARG A 35 -24.26 -4.42 18.27
N ALA A 36 -22.96 -4.46 18.54
CA ALA A 36 -21.98 -5.12 17.69
C ALA A 36 -22.22 -6.64 17.61
N GLU A 37 -22.64 -7.29 18.72
CA GLU A 37 -23.06 -8.70 18.74
C GLU A 37 -24.32 -8.94 17.91
N ALA A 38 -25.32 -8.10 18.05
CA ALA A 38 -26.56 -8.22 17.30
C ALA A 38 -26.32 -8.09 15.78
N ILE A 39 -25.46 -7.15 15.38
CA ILE A 39 -25.05 -6.96 13.98
C ILE A 39 -24.27 -8.17 13.48
N HIS A 40 -23.30 -8.65 14.26
CA HIS A 40 -22.46 -9.80 13.88
C HIS A 40 -23.30 -11.08 13.70
N ASN A 41 -24.29 -11.29 14.55
CA ASN A 41 -25.19 -12.44 14.48
C ASN A 41 -26.30 -12.29 13.43
N GLY A 42 -26.38 -11.16 12.72
CA GLY A 42 -27.39 -10.90 11.71
C GLY A 42 -28.81 -10.66 12.27
N ASN A 43 -28.90 -10.29 13.56
CA ASN A 43 -30.18 -10.07 14.25
C ASN A 43 -30.81 -8.70 13.99
N VAL A 44 -30.08 -7.78 13.32
CA VAL A 44 -30.52 -6.41 13.03
C VAL A 44 -30.32 -6.13 11.55
N ALA A 45 -31.29 -5.43 10.94
CA ALA A 45 -31.17 -5.03 9.53
C ALA A 45 -30.11 -3.93 9.35
N PRO A 46 -29.29 -3.96 8.26
CA PRO A 46 -28.18 -2.99 8.05
C PRO A 46 -28.62 -1.52 7.97
N ASP A 47 -29.87 -1.24 7.66
CA ASP A 47 -30.47 0.10 7.64
C ASP A 47 -30.91 0.57 9.04
N GLU A 48 -31.26 -0.34 9.93
CA GLU A 48 -31.57 -0.04 11.33
C GLU A 48 -30.28 0.23 12.12
N ASP A 49 -29.31 -0.71 12.11
CA ASP A 49 -28.01 -0.54 12.75
C ASP A 49 -26.89 -1.27 11.99
N ASN A 50 -25.67 -0.75 12.09
CA ASN A 50 -24.49 -1.32 11.44
C ASN A 50 -23.20 -0.88 12.16
N MET A 51 -22.09 -1.56 11.89
CA MET A 51 -20.81 -1.27 12.52
C MET A 51 -20.35 0.18 12.32
N LEU A 52 -20.71 0.83 11.21
CA LEU A 52 -20.36 2.23 10.96
C LEU A 52 -21.07 3.17 11.94
N LYS A 53 -22.37 2.91 12.23
CA LYS A 53 -23.12 3.68 13.25
C LYS A 53 -22.52 3.46 14.64
N VAL A 54 -22.21 2.22 15.02
CA VAL A 54 -21.55 1.91 16.30
C VAL A 54 -20.21 2.64 16.43
N CYS A 55 -19.39 2.64 15.38
CA CYS A 55 -18.11 3.38 15.37
C CYS A 55 -18.30 4.89 15.47
N HIS A 56 -19.33 5.43 14.81
CA HIS A 56 -19.63 6.86 14.88
C HIS A 56 -20.06 7.24 16.30
N ASP A 57 -21.02 6.54 16.89
CA ASP A 57 -21.52 6.79 18.23
C ASP A 57 -20.42 6.63 19.28
N GLY A 58 -19.54 5.62 19.10
CA GLY A 58 -18.39 5.41 19.97
C GLY A 58 -17.37 6.56 19.93
N LYS A 59 -17.21 7.23 18.79
CA LYS A 59 -16.40 8.46 18.69
C LYS A 59 -17.08 9.65 19.38
N LEU A 60 -18.40 9.78 19.27
CA LEU A 60 -19.15 10.82 19.97
C LEU A 60 -19.01 10.64 21.48
N LEU A 61 -19.21 9.43 22.00
CA LEU A 61 -19.05 9.10 23.42
C LEU A 61 -17.64 9.38 23.91
N ALA A 62 -16.62 8.99 23.15
CA ALA A 62 -15.23 9.25 23.50
C ALA A 62 -14.87 10.74 23.53
N MET A 63 -15.60 11.57 22.79
CA MET A 63 -15.45 13.03 22.83
C MET A 63 -16.12 13.62 24.04
N ASP A 64 -17.44 13.43 24.19
CA ASP A 64 -18.21 13.92 25.32
C ASP A 64 -19.57 13.20 25.41
N VAL A 65 -19.97 12.85 26.62
CA VAL A 65 -21.24 12.13 26.90
C VAL A 65 -22.47 12.87 26.40
N ARG A 66 -22.46 14.22 26.40
CA ARG A 66 -23.56 15.07 25.93
C ARG A 66 -23.81 15.01 24.42
N LEU A 67 -22.89 14.44 23.67
CA LEU A 67 -23.10 14.16 22.23
C LEU A 67 -23.96 12.92 22.01
N ILE A 68 -24.07 12.05 23.02
CA ILE A 68 -24.92 10.85 23.01
C ILE A 68 -26.24 11.16 23.71
N ASP A 69 -26.19 11.67 24.93
CA ASP A 69 -27.34 12.09 25.72
C ASP A 69 -27.15 13.55 26.18
N PRO A 70 -27.94 14.50 25.65
CA PRO A 70 -27.82 15.91 26.01
C PRO A 70 -28.03 16.22 27.51
N ASP A 71 -28.71 15.35 28.22
CA ASP A 71 -29.00 15.50 29.65
C ASP A 71 -27.90 14.84 30.53
N ALA A 72 -26.95 14.12 29.93
CA ALA A 72 -25.87 13.49 30.67
C ALA A 72 -24.92 14.53 31.30
N VAL A 73 -24.47 14.25 32.50
CA VAL A 73 -23.53 15.10 33.25
C VAL A 73 -22.13 14.53 33.09
N PRO A 74 -21.21 15.24 32.41
CA PRO A 74 -19.85 14.74 32.23
C PRO A 74 -19.06 14.73 33.53
N ALA A 75 -18.13 13.81 33.68
CA ALA A 75 -17.21 13.80 34.81
C ALA A 75 -16.37 15.09 34.87
N PRO A 76 -16.03 15.57 36.09
CA PRO A 76 -15.22 16.78 36.24
C PRO A 76 -13.87 16.76 35.53
N ASP A 77 -13.26 15.58 35.41
CA ASP A 77 -11.98 15.34 34.75
C ASP A 77 -12.12 14.75 33.34
N CYS A 78 -13.29 14.96 32.71
CA CYS A 78 -13.53 14.55 31.32
C CYS A 78 -12.56 15.21 30.33
N LYS A 79 -12.47 14.66 29.16
CA LYS A 79 -11.57 15.11 28.07
C LYS A 79 -11.66 16.60 27.78
N LEU A 80 -12.86 17.15 27.66
CA LEU A 80 -13.06 18.56 27.35
C LEU A 80 -12.58 19.48 28.48
N ASN A 81 -12.86 19.11 29.73
CA ASN A 81 -12.42 19.89 30.89
C ASN A 81 -10.88 19.90 30.97
N LYS A 82 -10.25 18.76 30.77
CA LYS A 82 -8.76 18.68 30.71
C LYS A 82 -8.20 19.52 29.57
N CYS A 83 -8.89 19.58 28.43
CA CYS A 83 -8.48 20.46 27.34
C CYS A 83 -8.57 21.94 27.76
N VAL A 84 -9.68 22.36 28.33
CA VAL A 84 -9.85 23.73 28.84
C VAL A 84 -8.78 24.10 29.84
N GLU A 85 -8.46 23.22 30.79
CA GLU A 85 -7.39 23.46 31.78
C GLU A 85 -6.00 23.62 31.10
N ASN A 86 -5.67 22.77 30.18
CA ASN A 86 -4.37 22.85 29.48
C ASN A 86 -4.28 24.09 28.59
N VAL A 87 -5.36 24.43 27.86
CA VAL A 87 -5.41 25.67 27.07
C VAL A 87 -5.25 26.90 27.96
N PHE A 88 -5.96 26.95 29.07
CA PHE A 88 -5.84 28.05 30.05
C PHE A 88 -4.45 28.14 30.66
N LYS A 89 -3.84 27.02 31.03
CA LYS A 89 -2.47 26.96 31.54
C LYS A 89 -1.47 27.52 30.52
N VAL A 90 -1.50 27.03 29.28
CA VAL A 90 -0.60 27.47 28.20
C VAL A 90 -0.83 28.96 27.90
N TYR A 91 -2.10 29.42 27.91
CA TYR A 91 -2.44 30.84 27.70
C TYR A 91 -1.74 31.77 28.70
N ASN A 92 -1.66 31.36 29.96
CA ASN A 92 -1.01 32.15 31.02
C ASN A 92 0.52 31.99 31.04
N GLU A 93 1.04 30.84 30.60
CA GLU A 93 2.48 30.55 30.67
C GLU A 93 3.26 31.03 29.43
N LYS A 94 2.61 31.12 28.27
CA LYS A 94 3.26 31.42 27.00
C LYS A 94 2.52 32.46 26.19
N ASP A 95 3.24 33.41 25.64
CA ASP A 95 2.71 34.30 24.62
C ASP A 95 2.72 33.61 23.29
N GLY A 96 1.53 33.41 22.68
CA GLY A 96 1.40 32.78 21.39
C GLY A 96 0.01 32.22 21.09
N ILE A 97 -0.09 31.53 19.97
CA ILE A 97 -1.34 30.99 19.47
C ILE A 97 -1.46 29.52 19.85
N GLN A 98 -2.66 29.13 20.23
CA GLN A 98 -3.05 27.75 20.45
C GLN A 98 -4.08 27.32 19.41
N VAL A 99 -3.94 26.13 18.87
CA VAL A 99 -4.86 25.54 17.89
C VAL A 99 -5.50 24.32 18.49
N ILE A 100 -6.83 24.27 18.46
CA ILE A 100 -7.63 23.13 18.91
C ILE A 100 -8.26 22.47 17.70
N PHE A 101 -7.91 21.21 17.44
CA PHE A 101 -8.51 20.41 16.39
C PHE A 101 -9.64 19.53 16.95
N SER A 102 -10.82 19.66 16.35
CA SER A 102 -11.94 18.75 16.54
C SER A 102 -12.78 18.65 15.27
N ASP A 103 -12.96 17.46 14.75
CA ASP A 103 -13.86 17.15 13.64
C ASP A 103 -15.27 16.79 14.15
N ILE A 104 -15.43 16.67 15.49
CA ILE A 104 -16.65 16.28 16.18
C ILE A 104 -17.19 17.47 16.99
N GLY A 105 -18.54 17.56 17.08
CA GLY A 105 -19.19 18.61 17.86
C GLY A 105 -19.01 20.03 17.33
N VAL A 106 -18.92 20.13 16.00
CA VAL A 106 -18.80 21.42 15.28
C VAL A 106 -20.07 22.24 15.47
N PRO A 107 -19.97 23.58 15.60
CA PRO A 107 -21.14 24.45 15.72
C PRO A 107 -22.10 24.25 14.56
N GLY A 108 -23.37 24.02 14.84
CA GLY A 108 -24.45 23.77 13.88
C GLY A 108 -25.68 24.62 14.15
N ALA A 109 -26.64 24.60 13.22
CA ALA A 109 -27.92 25.31 13.34
C ALA A 109 -28.92 24.47 14.17
N SER A 110 -28.68 24.17 15.42
CA SER A 110 -29.66 23.49 16.27
C SER A 110 -29.28 23.56 17.74
N ASP A 111 -30.23 23.30 18.63
CA ASP A 111 -30.10 23.22 20.08
C ASP A 111 -29.25 22.04 20.58
N LYS A 112 -28.38 21.48 19.74
CA LYS A 112 -27.50 20.37 20.09
C LYS A 112 -26.24 20.88 20.74
N PHE A 113 -25.68 20.09 21.67
CA PHE A 113 -24.41 20.35 22.33
C PHE A 113 -23.29 20.54 21.30
N SER A 114 -22.53 21.64 21.45
CA SER A 114 -21.38 21.97 20.62
C SER A 114 -20.11 21.94 21.48
N VAL A 115 -19.13 21.15 21.05
CA VAL A 115 -17.82 21.09 21.70
C VAL A 115 -17.10 22.44 21.62
N TYR A 116 -17.22 23.14 20.50
CA TYR A 116 -16.58 24.44 20.28
C TYR A 116 -17.12 25.52 21.22
N ASP A 117 -18.45 25.62 21.31
CA ASP A 117 -19.11 26.60 22.16
C ASP A 117 -18.80 26.32 23.64
N TYR A 118 -18.84 25.04 24.04
CA TYR A 118 -18.50 24.64 25.40
C TYR A 118 -17.08 25.04 25.78
N ILE A 119 -16.07 24.73 24.94
CA ILE A 119 -14.68 25.09 25.21
C ILE A 119 -14.53 26.62 25.32
N LYS A 120 -15.14 27.37 24.40
CA LYS A 120 -15.12 28.84 24.42
C LYS A 120 -15.74 29.38 25.68
N ASP A 121 -16.93 28.92 26.07
CA ASP A 121 -17.63 29.41 27.27
C ASP A 121 -16.84 29.11 28.53
N GLU A 122 -16.27 27.93 28.66
CA GLU A 122 -15.44 27.58 29.83
C GLU A 122 -14.15 28.39 29.89
N LEU A 123 -13.50 28.66 28.75
CA LEU A 123 -12.30 29.54 28.72
C LEU A 123 -12.64 31.00 29.08
N VAL A 124 -13.79 31.49 28.60
CA VAL A 124 -14.28 32.85 28.97
C VAL A 124 -14.62 32.92 30.44
N LYS A 125 -15.25 31.90 31.02
CA LYS A 125 -15.48 31.84 32.49
C LYS A 125 -14.17 31.86 33.29
N LYS A 126 -13.10 31.33 32.76
CA LYS A 126 -11.74 31.37 33.35
C LYS A 126 -11.06 32.73 33.17
N GLY A 127 -11.63 33.65 32.41
CA GLY A 127 -11.14 35.03 32.24
C GLY A 127 -10.40 35.30 30.94
N ILE A 128 -10.40 34.38 29.97
CA ILE A 128 -9.87 34.65 28.61
C ILE A 128 -10.86 35.54 27.86
N PRO A 129 -10.42 36.66 27.24
CA PRO A 129 -11.30 37.53 26.46
C PRO A 129 -11.95 36.77 25.30
N SER A 130 -13.28 36.92 25.14
CA SER A 130 -14.04 36.21 24.09
C SER A 130 -13.62 36.55 22.66
N ASP A 131 -13.07 37.75 22.45
CA ASP A 131 -12.56 38.27 21.18
C ASP A 131 -11.20 37.67 20.79
N GLU A 132 -10.47 37.10 21.74
CA GLU A 132 -9.21 36.36 21.50
C GLU A 132 -9.47 34.90 21.06
N ILE A 133 -10.72 34.40 21.17
CA ILE A 133 -11.11 33.05 20.78
C ILE A 133 -11.92 33.11 19.49
N CYS A 134 -11.56 32.34 18.48
CA CYS A 134 -12.30 32.26 17.22
C CYS A 134 -12.50 30.83 16.74
N PHE A 135 -13.55 30.64 15.94
CA PHE A 135 -13.82 29.39 15.22
C PHE A 135 -13.51 29.56 13.74
N ILE A 136 -12.83 28.60 13.14
CA ILE A 136 -12.58 28.64 11.69
C ILE A 136 -13.91 28.72 10.88
N HIS A 137 -15.00 28.23 11.47
CA HIS A 137 -16.33 28.21 10.87
C HIS A 137 -16.99 29.61 10.83
N ASP A 138 -16.52 30.57 11.60
CA ASP A 138 -17.02 31.96 11.59
C ASP A 138 -16.63 32.69 10.30
N ALA A 139 -15.55 32.23 9.65
CA ALA A 139 -15.11 32.78 8.38
C ALA A 139 -15.95 32.23 7.22
N LYS A 140 -16.99 32.99 6.82
CA LYS A 140 -17.95 32.60 5.76
C LYS A 140 -17.37 32.64 4.34
N ASN A 141 -16.26 33.34 4.13
CA ASN A 141 -15.57 33.48 2.84
C ASN A 141 -14.07 33.64 3.03
N ASP A 142 -13.33 33.54 1.91
CA ASP A 142 -11.87 33.59 1.92
C ASP A 142 -11.32 34.89 2.50
N LYS A 143 -11.97 36.04 2.23
CA LYS A 143 -11.53 37.35 2.78
C LYS A 143 -11.64 37.39 4.30
N ALA A 144 -12.75 36.90 4.85
CA ALA A 144 -12.96 36.83 6.31
C ALA A 144 -11.95 35.87 6.94
N ARG A 145 -11.62 34.80 6.23
CA ARG A 145 -10.59 33.84 6.69
C ARG A 145 -9.19 34.45 6.69
N ASP A 146 -8.84 35.22 5.67
CA ASP A 146 -7.55 35.90 5.60
C ASP A 146 -7.38 36.94 6.73
N VAL A 147 -8.44 37.70 7.04
CA VAL A 147 -8.44 38.65 8.18
C VAL A 147 -8.27 37.89 9.51
N MET A 148 -9.03 36.80 9.72
CA MET A 148 -8.88 35.97 10.92
C MET A 148 -7.45 35.43 11.07
N PHE A 149 -6.83 34.98 9.99
CA PHE A 149 -5.44 34.49 10.01
C PHE A 149 -4.43 35.62 10.23
N GLU A 150 -4.73 36.84 9.79
CA GLU A 150 -3.91 38.01 10.08
C GLU A 150 -3.98 38.37 11.57
N ASP A 151 -5.17 38.38 12.18
CA ASP A 151 -5.38 38.56 13.61
C ASP A 151 -4.60 37.54 14.43
N LEU A 152 -4.61 36.25 14.01
CA LEU A 152 -3.80 35.20 14.64
C LEU A 152 -2.29 35.47 14.48
N ARG A 153 -1.82 35.80 13.26
CA ARG A 153 -0.39 36.10 13.02
C ARG A 153 0.13 37.27 13.82
N ASN A 154 -0.75 38.22 14.13
CA ASN A 154 -0.44 39.42 14.91
C ASN A 154 -0.64 39.23 16.42
N GLY A 155 -1.22 38.08 16.82
CA GLY A 155 -1.48 37.77 18.24
C GLY A 155 -2.72 38.47 18.81
N THR A 156 -3.54 39.15 18.00
CA THR A 156 -4.83 39.73 18.43
C THR A 156 -5.82 38.65 18.83
N LYS A 157 -5.79 37.51 18.08
CA LYS A 157 -6.47 36.28 18.49
C LYS A 157 -5.43 35.24 18.90
N ARG A 158 -5.69 34.56 20.00
CA ARG A 158 -4.75 33.65 20.62
C ARG A 158 -5.20 32.19 20.59
N ILE A 159 -6.51 31.94 20.42
CA ILE A 159 -7.06 30.58 20.38
C ILE A 159 -7.94 30.44 19.15
N ILE A 160 -7.64 29.40 18.33
CA ILE A 160 -8.52 29.01 17.21
C ILE A 160 -8.96 27.56 17.38
N ILE A 161 -10.27 27.33 17.20
CA ILE A 161 -10.86 26.00 17.19
C ILE A 161 -11.35 25.69 15.77
N GLY A 162 -11.03 24.50 15.25
CA GLY A 162 -11.44 24.15 13.90
C GLY A 162 -11.26 22.69 13.54
N SER A 163 -11.90 22.31 12.43
CA SER A 163 -11.81 20.95 11.87
C SER A 163 -10.57 20.77 11.00
N THR A 164 -10.12 19.53 10.87
CA THR A 164 -8.99 19.14 10.01
C THR A 164 -9.20 19.64 8.59
N GLN A 165 -10.41 19.45 8.03
CA GLN A 165 -10.71 19.84 6.66
C GLN A 165 -10.57 21.34 6.43
N LYS A 166 -11.06 22.17 7.35
CA LYS A 166 -11.02 23.64 7.21
C LYS A 166 -9.69 24.29 7.57
N MET A 167 -8.97 23.71 8.51
CA MET A 167 -7.65 24.20 8.94
C MET A 167 -6.48 23.44 8.30
N GLY A 168 -6.72 22.29 7.70
CA GLY A 168 -5.69 21.44 7.09
C GLY A 168 -5.06 22.01 5.83
N THR A 169 -5.74 22.92 5.09
CA THR A 169 -5.23 23.49 3.84
C THR A 169 -5.16 25.01 3.89
N GLY A 170 -4.06 25.59 3.37
CA GLY A 170 -3.93 27.04 3.17
C GLY A 170 -3.75 27.91 4.42
N THR A 171 -3.71 27.35 5.63
CA THR A 171 -3.54 28.12 6.86
C THR A 171 -2.06 28.44 7.11
N ASN A 172 -1.68 29.71 7.10
CA ASN A 172 -0.32 30.17 7.35
C ASN A 172 -0.28 30.94 8.68
N ILE A 173 -0.54 30.21 9.80
CA ILE A 173 -0.63 30.78 11.16
C ILE A 173 0.49 30.30 12.09
N GLN A 174 1.46 29.53 11.58
CA GLN A 174 2.49 28.88 12.37
C GLN A 174 3.39 29.84 13.16
N ARG A 175 3.48 31.12 12.75
CA ARG A 175 4.49 32.06 13.25
C ARG A 175 4.57 32.16 14.76
N LEU A 176 3.44 32.21 15.46
CA LEU A 176 3.34 32.37 16.91
C LEU A 176 2.75 31.11 17.60
N MET A 177 2.62 29.97 16.89
CA MET A 177 2.02 28.76 17.48
C MET A 177 2.90 28.20 18.58
N VAL A 178 2.34 28.07 19.78
CA VAL A 178 3.01 27.50 20.97
C VAL A 178 2.47 26.14 21.35
N ALA A 179 1.20 25.89 21.07
CA ALA A 179 0.56 24.61 21.39
C ALA A 179 -0.52 24.20 20.38
N MET A 180 -0.71 22.89 20.28
CA MET A 180 -1.77 22.24 19.52
C MET A 180 -2.48 21.23 20.40
N HIS A 181 -3.80 21.18 20.29
CA HIS A 181 -4.65 20.28 21.05
C HIS A 181 -5.45 19.40 20.09
N GLU A 182 -5.22 18.10 20.11
CA GLU A 182 -5.90 17.10 19.28
C GLU A 182 -6.96 16.41 20.14
N LEU A 183 -8.22 16.82 19.99
CA LEU A 183 -9.34 16.30 20.77
C LEU A 183 -9.89 15.00 20.23
N ASP A 184 -9.80 14.82 18.91
CA ASP A 184 -10.25 13.61 18.23
C ASP A 184 -9.14 12.95 17.42
N VAL A 185 -9.33 11.68 17.16
CA VAL A 185 -8.41 10.86 16.36
C VAL A 185 -8.84 10.91 14.89
N PRO A 186 -8.01 11.47 13.99
CA PRO A 186 -8.32 11.44 12.57
C PRO A 186 -8.31 10.02 12.00
N TRP A 187 -8.98 9.85 10.85
CA TRP A 187 -9.04 8.54 10.18
C TRP A 187 -7.76 8.15 9.45
N ARG A 188 -7.02 9.14 8.97
CA ARG A 188 -5.86 8.95 8.11
C ARG A 188 -4.60 9.44 8.78
N PRO A 189 -3.49 8.69 8.70
CA PRO A 189 -2.18 9.18 9.14
C PRO A 189 -1.80 10.53 8.50
N ALA A 190 -2.13 10.72 7.21
CA ALA A 190 -1.87 11.98 6.52
C ALA A 190 -2.58 13.19 7.15
N ASP A 191 -3.75 13.00 7.77
CA ASP A 191 -4.47 14.07 8.48
C ASP A 191 -3.72 14.48 9.75
N VAL A 192 -3.09 13.53 10.46
CA VAL A 192 -2.21 13.83 11.61
C VAL A 192 -0.99 14.62 11.14
N GLU A 193 -0.30 14.13 10.12
CA GLU A 193 0.86 14.84 9.56
C GLU A 193 0.48 16.24 9.08
N GLN A 194 -0.73 16.39 8.53
CA GLN A 194 -1.25 17.67 8.08
C GLN A 194 -1.55 18.62 9.25
N ARG A 195 -2.14 18.12 10.36
CA ARG A 195 -2.34 18.91 11.60
C ARG A 195 -1.00 19.31 12.18
N GLU A 196 -0.12 18.36 12.43
CA GLU A 196 1.20 18.58 13.05
C GLU A 196 2.11 19.46 12.19
N GLY A 197 2.06 19.30 10.87
CA GLY A 197 2.76 20.14 9.92
C GLY A 197 2.34 21.63 9.94
N ARG A 198 1.35 22.01 10.76
CA ARG A 198 1.00 23.43 11.00
C ARG A 198 1.88 24.04 12.09
N ILE A 199 2.19 23.28 13.12
CA ILE A 199 3.01 23.77 14.23
C ILE A 199 4.49 23.43 14.03
N LEU A 200 4.81 22.22 13.56
CA LEU A 200 6.17 21.75 13.26
C LEU A 200 6.60 22.23 11.85
N ARG A 201 6.61 23.54 11.66
CA ARG A 201 6.87 24.13 10.34
C ARG A 201 7.90 25.25 10.43
N GLN A 202 8.68 25.40 9.35
CA GLN A 202 9.60 26.52 9.19
C GLN A 202 8.84 27.86 9.25
N GLY A 203 9.42 28.84 9.95
CA GLY A 203 8.83 30.16 10.16
C GLY A 203 8.02 30.27 11.46
N ASN A 204 7.93 29.23 12.28
CA ASN A 204 7.51 29.35 13.67
C ASN A 204 8.66 30.00 14.46
N LEU A 205 8.34 31.02 15.25
CA LEU A 205 9.34 31.75 16.06
C LEU A 205 9.68 31.00 17.36
N ASN A 206 8.88 30.04 17.75
CA ASN A 206 9.10 29.25 18.95
C ASN A 206 10.06 28.09 18.63
N LYS A 207 11.06 27.89 19.47
CA LYS A 207 12.01 26.76 19.33
C LYS A 207 11.42 25.45 19.82
N GLU A 208 10.54 25.52 20.80
CA GLU A 208 9.82 24.40 21.38
C GLU A 208 8.31 24.66 21.35
N VAL A 209 7.55 23.61 21.04
CA VAL A 209 6.09 23.63 20.98
C VAL A 209 5.53 22.39 21.68
N GLU A 210 4.28 22.46 22.11
CA GLU A 210 3.59 21.35 22.74
C GLU A 210 2.45 20.84 21.86
N ILE A 211 2.33 19.52 21.73
CA ILE A 211 1.18 18.88 21.08
C ILE A 211 0.52 17.97 22.12
N PHE A 212 -0.71 18.32 22.48
CA PHE A 212 -1.52 17.59 23.44
C PHE A 212 -2.46 16.65 22.68
N ARG A 213 -2.45 15.38 23.03
CA ARG A 213 -3.36 14.35 22.53
C ARG A 213 -4.25 13.87 23.65
N TYR A 214 -5.56 14.05 23.49
CA TYR A 214 -6.55 13.72 24.52
C TYR A 214 -7.16 12.36 24.24
N VAL A 215 -7.19 11.50 25.25
CA VAL A 215 -7.64 10.11 25.14
C VAL A 215 -8.55 9.77 26.32
N THR A 216 -9.77 9.31 26.05
CA THR A 216 -10.64 8.69 27.07
C THR A 216 -10.34 7.19 27.10
N LYS A 217 -9.82 6.68 28.22
CA LYS A 217 -9.52 5.25 28.38
C LYS A 217 -10.76 4.40 28.28
N GLY A 218 -10.61 3.15 27.83
CA GLY A 218 -11.75 2.23 27.71
C GLY A 218 -12.77 2.61 26.65
N THR A 219 -12.45 3.56 25.75
CA THR A 219 -13.28 3.99 24.64
C THR A 219 -12.56 3.79 23.30
N PHE A 220 -13.23 4.15 22.21
CA PHE A 220 -12.65 4.05 20.86
C PHE A 220 -11.44 4.96 20.61
N ASP A 221 -11.17 5.97 21.45
CA ASP A 221 -10.01 6.83 21.29
C ASP A 221 -8.69 6.07 21.35
N ALA A 222 -8.48 5.32 22.43
CA ALA A 222 -7.23 4.57 22.63
C ALA A 222 -7.00 3.57 21.49
N TYR A 223 -8.09 2.95 21.05
CA TYR A 223 -8.07 1.99 19.95
C TYR A 223 -7.75 2.68 18.61
N ASN A 224 -8.44 3.79 18.29
CA ASN A 224 -8.23 4.53 17.04
C ASN A 224 -6.80 5.06 16.91
N TRP A 225 -6.19 5.56 18.01
CA TRP A 225 -4.78 5.98 18.02
C TRP A 225 -3.85 4.79 17.69
N ASN A 226 -4.10 3.60 18.24
CA ASN A 226 -3.30 2.41 17.94
C ASN A 226 -3.41 2.00 16.47
N ILE A 227 -4.62 1.99 15.90
CA ILE A 227 -4.82 1.73 14.46
C ILE A 227 -4.04 2.74 13.62
N LEU A 228 -4.11 4.02 13.97
CA LEU A 228 -3.46 5.08 13.22
C LEU A 228 -1.93 4.93 13.22
N VAL A 229 -1.33 4.59 14.36
CA VAL A 229 0.10 4.30 14.47
C VAL A 229 0.48 3.09 13.61
N ASN A 230 -0.33 2.03 13.62
CA ASN A 230 -0.09 0.85 12.80
C ASN A 230 -0.20 1.17 11.30
N LYS A 231 -1.20 1.96 10.88
CA LYS A 231 -1.33 2.45 9.49
C LYS A 231 -0.10 3.27 9.08
N GLN A 232 0.37 4.18 9.92
CA GLN A 232 1.53 5.02 9.62
C GLN A 232 2.82 4.21 9.52
N HIS A 233 3.01 3.24 10.41
CA HIS A 233 4.15 2.33 10.36
C HIS A 233 4.16 1.52 9.06
N PHE A 234 3.01 1.04 8.63
CA PHE A 234 2.84 0.30 7.39
C PHE A 234 3.13 1.16 6.14
N ILE A 235 2.56 2.39 6.07
CA ILE A 235 2.83 3.34 4.98
C ILE A 235 4.34 3.63 4.91
N SER A 236 5.00 3.83 6.05
CA SER A 236 6.44 4.06 6.12
C SER A 236 7.25 2.88 5.58
N GLN A 237 6.83 1.65 5.85
CA GLN A 237 7.48 0.44 5.31
C GLN A 237 7.35 0.35 3.78
N ILE A 238 6.17 0.68 3.22
CA ILE A 238 5.96 0.74 1.77
C ILE A 238 6.86 1.79 1.13
N MET A 239 6.85 3.01 1.66
CA MET A 239 7.62 4.13 1.12
C MET A 239 9.13 3.89 1.16
N ASN A 240 9.62 3.14 2.14
CA ASN A 240 11.02 2.77 2.27
C ASN A 240 11.41 1.52 1.46
N GLY A 241 10.50 0.95 0.66
CA GLY A 241 10.75 -0.23 -0.18
C GLY A 241 10.97 -1.52 0.61
N GLN A 242 10.54 -1.57 1.86
CA GLN A 242 10.69 -2.74 2.75
C GLN A 242 9.56 -3.76 2.60
N VAL A 243 8.55 -3.46 1.78
CA VAL A 243 7.40 -4.34 1.53
C VAL A 243 7.47 -4.86 0.10
N VAL A 244 7.51 -6.18 -0.05
CA VAL A 244 7.70 -6.88 -1.34
C VAL A 244 6.38 -7.32 -1.96
N ASP A 245 5.25 -7.20 -1.26
CA ASP A 245 3.96 -7.74 -1.69
C ASP A 245 3.05 -6.72 -2.38
N ARG A 246 2.34 -7.20 -3.42
CA ARG A 246 1.42 -6.43 -4.27
C ARG A 246 -0.06 -6.56 -3.89
N GLU A 247 -0.40 -7.44 -2.96
CA GLU A 247 -1.78 -7.63 -2.50
C GLU A 247 -1.90 -7.16 -1.05
N PHE A 248 -2.61 -6.07 -0.85
CA PHE A 248 -2.93 -5.52 0.46
C PHE A 248 -4.43 -5.63 0.68
N GLU A 249 -4.81 -6.24 1.79
CA GLU A 249 -6.17 -6.01 2.30
C GLU A 249 -6.35 -4.53 2.57
N ASP A 250 -7.51 -4.03 2.20
CA ASP A 250 -7.90 -2.63 2.33
C ASP A 250 -7.85 -2.22 3.82
N ILE A 251 -6.70 -1.62 4.22
CA ILE A 251 -6.49 -1.09 5.58
C ILE A 251 -7.38 0.14 5.81
N ASP A 252 -8.03 0.62 4.77
CA ASP A 252 -8.89 1.79 4.77
C ASP A 252 -10.38 1.46 5.11
N LYS A 253 -10.64 0.30 5.70
CA LYS A 253 -11.97 0.02 6.26
C LYS A 253 -12.27 1.03 7.35
N ASN A 254 -13.25 1.88 7.08
CA ASN A 254 -13.73 2.89 8.02
C ASN A 254 -14.59 2.28 9.15
N GLU A 255 -14.68 0.97 9.21
CA GLU A 255 -15.50 0.23 10.16
C GLU A 255 -14.61 -0.62 11.06
N LEU A 256 -14.82 -0.53 12.35
CA LEU A 256 -14.26 -1.45 13.32
C LEU A 256 -14.93 -2.82 13.15
N SER A 257 -14.14 -3.88 13.16
CA SER A 257 -14.69 -5.23 13.24
C SER A 257 -15.30 -5.47 14.63
N TYR A 258 -16.19 -6.47 14.74
CA TYR A 258 -16.76 -6.88 16.03
C TYR A 258 -15.68 -7.12 17.10
N SER A 259 -14.60 -7.83 16.76
CA SER A 259 -13.50 -8.10 17.69
C SER A 259 -12.78 -6.82 18.16
N GLU A 260 -12.73 -5.82 17.33
CA GLU A 260 -12.11 -4.53 17.64
C GLU A 260 -12.97 -3.68 18.58
N VAL A 261 -14.28 -3.71 18.40
CA VAL A 261 -15.24 -3.07 19.33
C VAL A 261 -15.17 -3.75 20.70
N MET A 262 -15.13 -5.08 20.73
CA MET A 262 -14.97 -5.84 21.97
C MET A 262 -13.67 -5.49 22.70
N ALA A 263 -12.57 -5.36 21.97
CA ALA A 263 -11.27 -4.99 22.54
C ALA A 263 -11.25 -3.54 23.09
N ALA A 264 -11.93 -2.62 22.42
CA ALA A 264 -12.03 -1.23 22.88
C ALA A 264 -12.87 -1.12 24.16
N ALA A 265 -14.00 -1.85 24.21
CA ALA A 265 -14.95 -1.82 25.32
C ALA A 265 -14.45 -2.54 26.57
N SER A 266 -13.83 -3.72 26.42
CA SER A 266 -13.45 -4.56 27.56
C SER A 266 -12.38 -3.96 28.46
N GLY A 267 -11.57 -3.05 27.96
CA GLY A 267 -10.38 -2.54 28.67
C GLY A 267 -9.34 -3.64 29.02
N ASP A 268 -9.60 -4.90 28.66
CA ASP A 268 -8.78 -6.05 28.98
C ASP A 268 -7.51 -6.07 28.14
N GLU A 269 -6.35 -6.04 28.82
CA GLU A 269 -5.05 -6.09 28.15
C GLU A 269 -4.85 -7.36 27.33
N LEU A 270 -5.45 -8.48 27.74
CA LEU A 270 -5.35 -9.75 27.03
C LEU A 270 -6.09 -9.71 25.69
N ILE A 271 -7.23 -9.02 25.61
CA ILE A 271 -7.99 -8.85 24.36
C ILE A 271 -7.27 -7.89 23.41
N LYS A 272 -6.63 -6.85 23.96
CA LYS A 272 -5.77 -5.94 23.17
C LYS A 272 -4.55 -6.70 22.61
N GLU A 273 -3.91 -7.52 23.45
CA GLU A 273 -2.78 -8.35 23.03
C GLU A 273 -3.21 -9.35 21.95
N LYS A 274 -4.40 -9.98 22.10
CA LYS A 274 -4.96 -10.89 21.08
C LYS A 274 -5.04 -10.21 19.71
N ASN A 275 -5.63 -9.02 19.64
CA ASN A 275 -5.77 -8.30 18.38
C ASN A 275 -4.41 -7.96 17.75
N GLN A 276 -3.43 -7.58 18.56
CA GLN A 276 -2.09 -7.30 18.07
C GLN A 276 -1.41 -8.56 17.53
N VAL A 277 -1.52 -9.66 18.27
CA VAL A 277 -0.99 -10.97 17.86
C VAL A 277 -1.70 -11.47 16.60
N ASP A 278 -3.02 -11.34 16.49
CA ASP A 278 -3.78 -11.71 15.29
C ASP A 278 -3.36 -10.93 14.05
N ASN A 279 -3.14 -9.62 14.19
CA ASN A 279 -2.65 -8.77 13.11
C ASN A 279 -1.22 -9.15 12.68
N ASP A 280 -0.34 -9.41 13.66
CA ASP A 280 1.02 -9.84 13.40
C ASP A 280 1.05 -11.24 12.74
N VAL A 281 0.22 -12.18 13.18
CA VAL A 281 0.07 -13.49 12.55
C VAL A 281 -0.39 -13.36 11.11
N ARG A 282 -1.41 -12.54 10.81
CA ARG A 282 -1.86 -12.27 9.44
C ARG A 282 -0.71 -11.73 8.60
N LYS A 283 0.00 -10.72 9.08
CA LYS A 283 1.15 -10.11 8.40
C LYS A 283 2.23 -11.13 8.04
N TYR A 284 2.69 -11.91 9.01
CA TYR A 284 3.76 -12.88 8.77
C TYR A 284 3.29 -14.09 7.95
N THR A 285 2.00 -14.45 8.04
CA THR A 285 1.41 -15.49 7.16
C THR A 285 1.37 -15.03 5.70
N MET A 286 1.03 -13.75 5.43
CA MET A 286 1.10 -13.19 4.08
C MET A 286 2.53 -13.18 3.54
N LEU A 287 3.49 -12.73 4.35
CA LEU A 287 4.91 -12.77 3.98
C LEU A 287 5.39 -14.19 3.68
N LYS A 288 4.92 -15.18 4.45
CA LYS A 288 5.22 -16.59 4.21
C LYS A 288 4.65 -17.07 2.87
N ARG A 289 3.38 -16.74 2.58
CA ARG A 289 2.77 -17.08 1.27
C ARG A 289 3.57 -16.49 0.11
N SER A 290 3.93 -15.23 0.19
CA SER A 290 4.72 -14.58 -0.86
C SER A 290 6.10 -15.23 -1.02
N TYR A 291 6.74 -15.58 0.07
CA TYR A 291 7.98 -16.35 0.04
C TYR A 291 7.77 -17.71 -0.63
N ASP A 292 6.74 -18.45 -0.27
CA ASP A 292 6.44 -19.77 -0.81
C ASP A 292 6.14 -19.69 -2.33
N ASP A 293 5.37 -18.71 -2.78
CA ASP A 293 5.08 -18.47 -4.20
C ASP A 293 6.34 -18.12 -4.99
N ASN A 294 7.19 -17.25 -4.44
CA ASN A 294 8.48 -16.91 -5.05
C ASN A 294 9.40 -18.14 -5.08
N HIS A 295 9.43 -18.91 -4.02
CA HIS A 295 10.22 -20.13 -3.90
C HIS A 295 9.79 -21.18 -4.93
N TYR A 296 8.47 -21.36 -5.12
CA TYR A 296 7.93 -22.23 -6.18
C TYR A 296 8.32 -21.76 -7.58
N ARG A 297 8.27 -20.45 -7.84
CA ARG A 297 8.71 -19.87 -9.12
C ARG A 297 10.20 -20.08 -9.34
N LEU A 298 11.04 -19.84 -8.33
CA LEU A 298 12.48 -20.08 -8.39
C LEU A 298 12.76 -21.56 -8.66
N GLN A 299 12.05 -22.46 -8.01
CA GLN A 299 12.17 -23.90 -8.26
C GLN A 299 11.92 -24.26 -9.72
N SER A 300 10.83 -23.74 -10.32
CA SER A 300 10.51 -23.94 -11.73
C SER A 300 11.59 -23.37 -12.65
N ASP A 301 12.12 -22.18 -12.31
CA ASP A 301 13.19 -21.55 -13.08
C ASP A 301 14.47 -22.36 -13.04
N ILE A 302 14.87 -22.83 -11.87
CA ILE A 302 16.08 -23.62 -11.66
C ILE A 302 15.98 -25.00 -12.32
N GLN A 303 14.84 -25.67 -12.17
CA GLN A 303 14.71 -27.06 -12.63
C GLN A 303 14.36 -27.18 -14.12
N THR A 304 13.67 -26.20 -14.68
CA THR A 304 13.08 -26.36 -16.01
C THR A 304 13.39 -25.19 -16.94
N ARG A 305 12.97 -23.97 -16.59
CA ARG A 305 12.94 -22.85 -17.54
C ARG A 305 14.32 -22.38 -17.95
N ILE A 306 15.22 -22.13 -17.01
CA ILE A 306 16.58 -21.64 -17.30
C ILE A 306 17.44 -22.72 -17.95
N PRO A 307 17.49 -23.99 -17.45
CA PRO A 307 18.22 -25.05 -18.13
C PRO A 307 17.78 -25.29 -19.56
N GLN A 308 16.48 -25.20 -19.87
CA GLN A 308 15.99 -25.32 -21.25
C GLN A 308 16.50 -24.18 -22.15
N LYS A 309 16.52 -22.94 -21.63
CA LYS A 309 17.06 -21.79 -22.37
C LYS A 309 18.55 -21.93 -22.63
N ILE A 310 19.33 -22.37 -21.63
CA ILE A 310 20.76 -22.63 -21.76
C ILE A 310 20.98 -23.69 -22.84
N LYS A 311 20.30 -24.83 -22.74
CA LYS A 311 20.41 -25.93 -23.71
C LYS A 311 20.08 -25.47 -25.13
N ARG A 312 19.01 -24.68 -25.29
CA ARG A 312 18.63 -24.14 -26.61
C ARG A 312 19.68 -23.16 -27.14
N GLY A 313 20.22 -22.31 -26.28
CA GLY A 313 21.32 -21.37 -26.65
C GLY A 313 22.59 -22.12 -27.07
N GLU A 314 23.00 -23.14 -26.33
CA GLU A 314 24.15 -23.99 -26.65
C GLU A 314 23.93 -24.75 -27.97
N GLN A 315 22.73 -25.24 -28.24
CA GLN A 315 22.39 -25.87 -29.50
C GLN A 315 22.50 -24.89 -30.69
N ILE A 316 22.05 -23.64 -30.50
CA ILE A 316 22.20 -22.60 -31.53
C ILE A 316 23.65 -22.29 -31.79
N LEU A 317 24.50 -22.22 -30.74
CA LEU A 317 25.94 -22.01 -30.87
C LEU A 317 26.64 -23.14 -31.60
N ASP A 318 26.34 -24.41 -31.28
CA ASP A 318 26.86 -25.58 -32.00
C ASP A 318 26.47 -25.55 -33.47
N ASN A 319 25.23 -25.22 -33.78
CA ASN A 319 24.75 -25.08 -35.14
C ASN A 319 25.44 -23.91 -35.89
N LEU A 320 25.64 -22.74 -35.21
CA LEU A 320 26.37 -21.60 -35.76
C LEU A 320 27.80 -21.99 -36.16
N GLN A 321 28.50 -22.79 -35.34
CA GLN A 321 29.82 -23.27 -35.69
C GLN A 321 29.83 -24.12 -36.92
N LYS A 322 28.82 -25.01 -37.08
CA LYS A 322 28.64 -25.82 -38.28
C LYS A 322 28.36 -24.97 -39.53
N ASP A 323 27.52 -23.91 -39.37
CA ASP A 323 27.20 -22.98 -40.44
C ASP A 323 28.43 -22.13 -40.84
N ILE A 324 29.29 -21.72 -39.93
CA ILE A 324 30.55 -21.05 -40.23
C ILE A 324 31.49 -21.95 -41.02
N ILE A 325 31.63 -23.21 -40.58
CA ILE A 325 32.46 -24.21 -41.31
C ILE A 325 31.89 -24.43 -42.71
N CYS A 326 30.57 -24.55 -42.86
CA CYS A 326 29.93 -24.72 -44.15
C CYS A 326 30.18 -23.51 -45.07
N ARG A 327 29.99 -22.28 -44.56
CA ARG A 327 30.27 -21.05 -45.31
C ARG A 327 31.72 -20.95 -45.73
N ASP A 328 32.68 -21.22 -44.82
CA ASP A 328 34.10 -21.05 -45.09
C ASP A 328 34.67 -22.09 -46.06
N ASN A 329 34.04 -23.28 -46.14
CA ASN A 329 34.37 -24.33 -47.10
C ASN A 329 33.66 -24.15 -48.46
N SER A 330 32.76 -23.19 -48.58
CA SER A 330 32.01 -22.87 -49.80
C SER A 330 32.70 -21.80 -50.63
N ASP A 331 32.11 -21.53 -51.80
CA ASP A 331 32.54 -20.42 -52.68
C ASP A 331 32.22 -19.03 -52.16
N TYR A 332 31.76 -18.87 -50.89
CA TYR A 332 31.35 -17.60 -50.30
C TYR A 332 32.40 -16.47 -50.49
N LYS A 333 33.67 -16.78 -50.21
CA LYS A 333 34.74 -15.80 -50.33
C LYS A 333 34.99 -15.40 -51.78
N ARG A 334 34.75 -16.31 -52.72
CA ARG A 334 34.86 -16.06 -54.17
C ARG A 334 33.67 -15.23 -54.68
N ILE A 335 32.46 -15.65 -54.34
CA ILE A 335 31.18 -15.06 -54.82
C ILE A 335 30.98 -13.65 -54.27
N PHE A 336 31.40 -13.41 -53.03
CA PHE A 336 31.17 -12.14 -52.34
C PHE A 336 32.44 -11.31 -52.10
N ALA A 337 33.55 -11.63 -52.77
CA ALA A 337 34.77 -10.85 -52.73
C ALA A 337 34.55 -9.39 -53.19
N PRO A 338 35.37 -8.42 -52.65
CA PRO A 338 35.39 -7.06 -53.18
C PRO A 338 35.81 -7.11 -54.66
N LYS A 339 35.19 -6.27 -55.51
CA LYS A 339 35.54 -6.13 -56.92
C LYS A 339 36.98 -5.79 -57.08
N THR A 340 37.78 -6.63 -57.71
CA THR A 340 39.14 -6.36 -58.18
C THR A 340 39.13 -6.32 -59.70
N GLY A 341 38.76 -5.19 -60.33
CA GLY A 341 38.56 -5.01 -61.75
C GLY A 341 37.10 -4.96 -62.20
N ASP A 342 36.88 -4.96 -63.53
CA ASP A 342 35.55 -4.78 -64.16
C ASP A 342 34.70 -6.09 -64.19
N GLU A 343 35.19 -7.22 -63.67
CA GLU A 343 34.44 -8.49 -63.72
C GLU A 343 33.70 -8.73 -62.39
N ASP A 344 32.39 -8.89 -62.47
CA ASP A 344 31.52 -9.36 -61.37
C ASP A 344 31.68 -10.88 -61.26
N ILE A 345 32.32 -11.38 -60.22
CA ILE A 345 32.62 -12.82 -59.97
C ILE A 345 31.37 -13.52 -59.36
N PHE A 346 30.27 -12.83 -59.30
CA PHE A 346 29.04 -13.45 -58.79
C PHE A 346 28.52 -14.52 -59.72
N GLU A 347 28.34 -15.72 -59.23
CA GLU A 347 27.77 -16.84 -59.95
C GLU A 347 26.83 -17.64 -59.04
N TRP A 348 25.56 -17.79 -59.44
CA TRP A 348 24.59 -18.60 -58.74
C TRP A 348 23.87 -19.51 -59.70
N ASN A 349 24.03 -20.84 -59.51
CA ASN A 349 23.40 -21.87 -60.32
C ASN A 349 22.16 -22.40 -59.62
N VAL A 350 21.00 -22.24 -60.21
CA VAL A 350 19.71 -22.69 -59.66
C VAL A 350 18.74 -23.09 -60.76
N ASN A 351 18.07 -24.23 -60.60
CA ASN A 351 17.05 -24.73 -61.52
C ASN A 351 17.49 -24.70 -63.02
N ASN A 352 18.69 -25.15 -63.33
CA ASN A 352 19.31 -25.10 -64.66
C ASN A 352 19.52 -23.71 -65.26
N MET A 353 19.47 -22.65 -64.44
CA MET A 353 19.78 -21.29 -64.78
C MET A 353 21.06 -20.87 -64.06
N THR A 354 21.90 -20.09 -64.74
CA THR A 354 23.14 -19.51 -64.14
C THR A 354 22.99 -18.01 -64.15
N PHE A 355 22.99 -17.42 -62.95
CA PHE A 355 22.99 -15.99 -62.77
C PHE A 355 24.40 -15.51 -62.53
N THR A 356 24.89 -14.59 -63.34
CA THR A 356 26.23 -13.95 -63.21
C THR A 356 26.12 -12.52 -62.65
N GLY A 357 24.90 -11.97 -62.52
CA GLY A 357 24.64 -10.69 -61.95
C GLY A 357 23.79 -10.78 -60.66
N LYS A 358 24.10 -9.99 -59.66
CA LYS A 358 23.32 -9.89 -58.40
C LYS A 358 21.91 -9.37 -58.60
N GLU A 359 21.74 -8.47 -59.58
CA GLU A 359 20.44 -7.88 -59.91
C GLU A 359 19.50 -8.93 -60.47
N ASP A 360 19.95 -9.71 -61.50
CA ASP A 360 19.12 -10.79 -62.12
C ASP A 360 18.78 -11.87 -61.10
N ALA A 361 19.75 -12.26 -60.24
CA ALA A 361 19.53 -13.27 -59.22
C ALA A 361 18.54 -12.76 -58.15
N GLY A 362 18.63 -11.49 -57.77
CA GLY A 362 17.71 -10.88 -56.82
C GLY A 362 16.33 -10.68 -57.39
N GLN A 363 16.22 -10.34 -58.68
CA GLN A 363 14.94 -10.29 -59.38
C GLN A 363 14.25 -11.64 -59.45
N TYR A 364 15.01 -12.70 -59.68
CA TYR A 364 14.49 -14.05 -59.65
C TYR A 364 13.88 -14.42 -58.29
N LEU A 365 14.50 -14.01 -57.15
CA LEU A 365 13.90 -14.20 -55.83
C LEU A 365 12.56 -13.44 -55.67
N ILE A 366 12.46 -12.21 -56.19
CA ILE A 366 11.23 -11.44 -56.19
C ILE A 366 10.14 -12.13 -57.01
N ASP A 367 10.48 -12.63 -58.20
CA ASP A 367 9.53 -13.30 -59.07
C ASP A 367 9.07 -14.66 -58.49
N CYS A 368 9.98 -15.41 -57.87
CA CYS A 368 9.60 -16.61 -57.10
C CYS A 368 8.62 -16.29 -55.99
N SER A 369 8.81 -15.17 -55.28
CA SER A 369 7.92 -14.79 -54.17
C SER A 369 6.46 -14.56 -54.61
N LYS A 370 6.25 -14.12 -55.86
CA LYS A 370 4.91 -13.90 -56.43
C LYS A 370 4.19 -15.22 -56.70
N SER A 371 4.93 -16.31 -56.96
CA SER A 371 4.39 -17.63 -57.25
C SER A 371 4.07 -18.46 -55.99
N VAL A 372 4.66 -18.10 -54.85
CA VAL A 372 4.42 -18.79 -53.56
C VAL A 372 3.09 -18.38 -52.98
N LYS A 373 2.25 -19.32 -52.55
CA LYS A 373 0.97 -19.04 -51.91
C LYS A 373 1.18 -18.42 -50.51
N SER A 374 0.22 -17.63 -50.08
CA SER A 374 0.24 -17.00 -48.74
C SER A 374 0.37 -18.06 -47.65
N GLY A 375 1.38 -17.95 -46.79
CA GLY A 375 1.70 -18.88 -45.71
C GLY A 375 2.55 -20.10 -46.13
N ASP A 376 2.80 -20.28 -47.43
CA ASP A 376 3.64 -21.38 -47.93
C ASP A 376 5.11 -20.99 -48.02
N ARG A 377 5.98 -22.03 -48.03
CA ARG A 377 7.43 -21.93 -48.17
C ARG A 377 7.89 -22.77 -49.36
N GLN A 378 8.70 -22.21 -50.22
CA GLN A 378 9.25 -22.86 -51.40
C GLN A 378 10.77 -22.81 -51.38
N GLU A 379 11.42 -23.97 -51.64
CA GLU A 379 12.86 -24.06 -51.87
C GLU A 379 13.19 -23.48 -53.26
N ILE A 380 14.16 -22.59 -53.30
CA ILE A 380 14.60 -21.92 -54.51
C ILE A 380 15.86 -22.58 -55.07
N GLY A 381 16.83 -22.87 -54.18
CA GLY A 381 18.10 -23.51 -54.56
C GLY A 381 19.15 -23.36 -53.48
N ASP A 382 20.39 -23.65 -53.81
CA ASP A 382 21.51 -23.58 -52.90
C ASP A 382 22.44 -22.38 -53.25
N LEU A 383 22.90 -21.65 -52.24
CA LEU A 383 23.89 -20.59 -52.40
C LEU A 383 24.90 -20.67 -51.28
N CYS A 384 26.18 -20.78 -51.61
CA CYS A 384 27.29 -20.91 -50.64
C CYS A 384 27.11 -22.03 -49.61
N GLY A 385 26.51 -23.18 -50.04
CA GLY A 385 26.26 -24.35 -49.19
C GLY A 385 25.00 -24.24 -48.31
N PHE A 386 24.21 -23.20 -48.47
CA PHE A 386 22.99 -22.96 -47.72
C PHE A 386 21.79 -23.09 -48.68
N LYS A 387 20.73 -23.77 -48.22
CA LYS A 387 19.45 -23.81 -48.93
C LYS A 387 18.72 -22.50 -48.78
N ILE A 388 18.30 -21.93 -49.88
CA ILE A 388 17.53 -20.69 -49.91
C ILE A 388 16.05 -21.02 -50.12
N PHE A 389 15.18 -20.50 -49.27
CA PHE A 389 13.75 -20.59 -49.37
C PHE A 389 13.13 -19.21 -49.43
N ILE A 390 11.99 -19.10 -50.07
CA ILE A 390 11.05 -17.98 -49.98
C ILE A 390 9.83 -18.44 -49.18
N GLU A 391 9.51 -17.68 -48.14
CA GLU A 391 8.30 -17.87 -47.33
C GLU A 391 7.40 -16.65 -47.46
N ARG A 392 6.15 -16.83 -47.92
CA ARG A 392 5.21 -15.72 -48.04
C ARG A 392 4.46 -15.52 -46.74
N LYS A 393 4.46 -14.27 -46.23
CA LYS A 393 3.81 -13.95 -44.96
C LYS A 393 2.31 -14.16 -45.05
N PHE A 394 1.74 -14.75 -44.03
CA PHE A 394 0.29 -14.94 -43.91
C PHE A 394 -0.40 -13.56 -43.78
N MET A 395 -1.50 -13.33 -44.52
CA MET A 395 -2.27 -12.09 -44.55
C MET A 395 -1.50 -10.80 -45.00
N SER A 396 -0.43 -10.95 -45.77
CA SER A 396 0.29 -9.79 -46.35
C SER A 396 0.24 -9.88 -47.88
N ASP A 397 -0.26 -8.82 -48.52
CA ASP A 397 -0.42 -8.81 -50.02
C ASP A 397 0.94 -8.83 -50.73
N HIS A 398 2.03 -8.33 -50.11
CA HIS A 398 3.35 -8.22 -50.76
C HIS A 398 4.52 -8.64 -49.88
N GLY A 399 4.30 -9.17 -48.66
CA GLY A 399 5.36 -9.51 -47.72
C GLY A 399 5.87 -10.93 -47.87
N ALA A 400 7.16 -11.11 -48.17
CA ALA A 400 7.84 -12.40 -48.17
C ALA A 400 9.16 -12.32 -47.42
N ASP A 401 9.64 -13.44 -46.93
CA ASP A 401 10.92 -13.57 -46.25
C ASP A 401 11.82 -14.54 -47.02
N ILE A 402 13.11 -14.21 -47.08
CA ILE A 402 14.18 -15.09 -47.51
C ILE A 402 14.64 -15.90 -46.30
N ILE A 403 14.55 -17.22 -46.37
CA ILE A 403 15.05 -18.13 -45.38
C ILE A 403 16.36 -18.74 -45.86
N ILE A 404 17.42 -18.54 -45.13
CA ILE A 404 18.73 -19.16 -45.41
C ILE A 404 18.85 -20.29 -44.39
N LYS A 405 18.87 -21.52 -44.88
CA LYS A 405 18.86 -22.73 -44.04
C LYS A 405 20.17 -23.47 -44.13
N GLY A 406 20.88 -23.47 -43.01
CA GLY A 406 22.02 -24.34 -42.71
C GLY A 406 21.63 -25.29 -41.59
N ALA A 407 22.50 -25.44 -40.60
CA ALA A 407 22.17 -26.08 -39.29
C ALA A 407 21.19 -25.23 -38.49
N ASN A 408 21.30 -23.91 -38.59
CA ASN A 408 20.27 -22.96 -38.14
C ASN A 408 19.47 -22.40 -39.33
N GLU A 409 18.38 -21.68 -39.03
CA GLU A 409 17.61 -20.92 -40.02
C GLU A 409 17.78 -19.41 -39.77
N TYR A 410 18.09 -18.67 -40.85
CA TYR A 410 18.26 -17.21 -40.80
C TYR A 410 17.20 -16.54 -41.68
N LYS A 411 16.33 -15.81 -41.07
CA LYS A 411 15.20 -15.16 -41.73
C LYS A 411 15.51 -13.69 -42.01
N LYS A 412 15.37 -13.28 -43.25
CA LYS A 412 15.54 -11.90 -43.73
C LYS A 412 14.34 -11.49 -44.56
N GLU A 413 13.84 -10.30 -44.38
CA GLU A 413 12.73 -9.78 -45.16
C GLU A 413 13.13 -9.58 -46.64
N LEU A 414 12.29 -9.97 -47.57
CA LEU A 414 12.52 -9.79 -49.02
C LEU A 414 12.42 -8.27 -49.31
N SER A 415 13.42 -7.73 -49.99
CA SER A 415 13.44 -6.34 -50.44
C SER A 415 12.72 -6.16 -51.75
N SER A 416 12.17 -4.95 -52.00
CA SER A 416 11.66 -4.55 -53.28
C SER A 416 12.77 -4.30 -54.31
N THR A 417 14.02 -4.11 -53.90
CA THR A 417 15.19 -3.94 -54.73
C THR A 417 15.87 -5.28 -55.00
N ALA A 418 16.06 -5.63 -56.27
CA ALA A 418 16.61 -6.93 -56.68
C ALA A 418 18.01 -7.16 -56.07
N GLU A 419 18.97 -6.33 -56.29
CA GLU A 419 20.32 -6.47 -55.75
C GLU A 419 20.37 -6.48 -54.21
N GLY A 420 19.42 -5.75 -53.57
CA GLY A 420 19.26 -5.74 -52.11
C GLY A 420 19.03 -7.09 -51.49
N ASN A 421 18.37 -8.01 -52.21
CA ASN A 421 18.08 -9.37 -51.72
C ASN A 421 19.34 -10.22 -51.60
N ILE A 422 20.23 -10.16 -52.61
CA ILE A 422 21.52 -10.87 -52.59
C ILE A 422 22.44 -10.26 -51.53
N THR A 423 22.41 -8.93 -51.38
CA THR A 423 23.16 -8.24 -50.30
C THR A 423 22.66 -8.66 -48.92
N ARG A 424 21.37 -8.86 -48.71
CA ARG A 424 20.80 -9.38 -47.46
C ARG A 424 21.28 -10.79 -47.14
N ILE A 425 21.35 -11.67 -48.15
CA ILE A 425 21.92 -13.01 -47.97
C ILE A 425 23.40 -12.91 -47.60
N LYS A 426 24.18 -12.12 -48.36
CA LYS A 426 25.60 -11.86 -48.01
C LYS A 426 25.79 -11.43 -46.58
N ASN A 427 25.02 -10.40 -46.16
CA ASN A 427 25.14 -9.84 -44.80
C ASN A 427 24.71 -10.85 -43.73
N ALA A 428 23.70 -11.69 -44.01
CA ALA A 428 23.29 -12.77 -43.12
C ALA A 428 24.43 -13.76 -42.87
N LEU A 429 25.08 -14.20 -43.97
CA LEU A 429 26.22 -15.11 -43.89
C LEU A 429 27.45 -14.46 -43.22
N ALA A 430 27.67 -13.17 -43.44
CA ALA A 430 28.75 -12.40 -42.84
C ALA A 430 28.61 -12.18 -41.33
N SER A 431 27.37 -12.22 -40.81
CA SER A 431 27.06 -11.91 -39.40
C SER A 431 27.11 -13.13 -38.47
N PHE A 432 27.59 -14.27 -38.90
CA PHE A 432 27.58 -15.47 -38.07
C PHE A 432 28.47 -15.33 -36.83
N GLU A 433 29.63 -14.70 -36.95
CA GLU A 433 30.52 -14.45 -35.82
C GLU A 433 29.90 -13.52 -34.79
N ASP A 434 29.21 -12.46 -35.24
CA ASP A 434 28.46 -11.55 -34.36
C ASP A 434 27.31 -12.30 -33.63
N HIS A 435 26.70 -13.24 -34.32
CA HIS A 435 25.68 -14.09 -33.71
C HIS A 435 26.28 -15.03 -32.65
N VAL A 436 27.48 -15.58 -32.87
CA VAL A 436 28.20 -16.43 -31.89
C VAL A 436 28.46 -15.60 -30.62
N GLU A 437 28.97 -14.37 -30.76
CA GLU A 437 29.23 -13.48 -29.62
C GLU A 437 27.95 -13.21 -28.86
N THR A 438 26.90 -12.76 -29.56
CA THR A 438 25.59 -12.45 -28.98
C THR A 438 24.97 -13.63 -28.23
N TYR A 439 25.00 -14.84 -28.79
CA TYR A 439 24.44 -16.02 -28.14
C TYR A 439 25.32 -16.54 -27.02
N THR A 440 26.62 -16.38 -27.08
CA THR A 440 27.55 -16.69 -26.00
C THR A 440 27.26 -15.81 -24.77
N GLU A 441 27.07 -14.50 -24.98
CA GLU A 441 26.69 -13.59 -23.92
C GLU A 441 25.33 -13.95 -23.28
N LYS A 442 24.32 -14.29 -24.13
CA LYS A 442 23.00 -14.72 -23.65
C LYS A 442 23.07 -15.99 -22.79
N VAL A 443 23.82 -17.00 -23.26
CA VAL A 443 24.00 -18.26 -22.51
C VAL A 443 24.72 -17.99 -21.17
N ASN A 444 25.76 -17.18 -21.17
CA ASN A 444 26.48 -16.83 -19.95
C ASN A 444 25.60 -16.04 -18.98
N ALA A 445 24.77 -15.12 -19.48
CA ALA A 445 23.81 -14.39 -18.64
C ALA A 445 22.77 -15.34 -18.01
N GLU A 446 22.23 -16.31 -18.77
CA GLU A 446 21.29 -17.30 -18.21
C GLU A 446 21.99 -18.25 -17.20
N LYS A 447 23.26 -18.62 -17.40
CA LYS A 447 24.04 -19.39 -16.41
C LYS A 447 24.22 -18.59 -15.11
N LYS A 448 24.55 -17.30 -15.21
CA LYS A 448 24.65 -16.42 -14.05
C LYS A 448 23.31 -16.25 -13.33
N ASN A 449 22.21 -16.12 -14.08
CA ASN A 449 20.85 -16.07 -13.52
C ASN A 449 20.53 -17.35 -12.74
N LEU A 450 20.93 -18.51 -13.28
CA LEU A 450 20.73 -19.79 -12.60
C LEU A 450 21.46 -19.81 -11.23
N GLU A 451 22.70 -19.36 -11.18
CA GLU A 451 23.46 -19.28 -9.93
C GLU A 451 22.82 -18.34 -8.90
N VAL A 452 22.32 -17.18 -9.34
CA VAL A 452 21.63 -16.21 -8.48
C VAL A 452 20.35 -16.82 -7.93
N ASN A 453 19.53 -17.43 -8.81
CA ASN A 453 18.29 -18.08 -8.41
C ASN A 453 18.53 -19.25 -7.44
N MET A 454 19.59 -20.02 -7.63
CA MET A 454 19.97 -21.10 -6.70
C MET A 454 20.35 -20.57 -5.31
N LYS A 455 21.05 -19.43 -5.24
CA LYS A 455 21.37 -18.80 -3.96
C LYS A 455 20.12 -18.30 -3.26
N GLN A 456 19.22 -17.59 -3.97
CA GLN A 456 17.96 -17.12 -3.41
C GLN A 456 17.04 -18.28 -2.96
N PHE A 457 17.04 -19.37 -3.70
CA PHE A 457 16.28 -20.57 -3.35
C PHE A 457 16.78 -21.24 -2.08
N ALA A 458 18.08 -21.15 -1.77
CA ALA A 458 18.67 -21.71 -0.57
C ALA A 458 18.44 -20.85 0.70
N GLU A 459 17.95 -19.62 0.56
CA GLU A 459 17.67 -18.74 1.70
C GLU A 459 16.38 -19.18 2.39
N PRO A 460 16.39 -19.45 3.70
CA PRO A 460 15.18 -19.79 4.45
C PRO A 460 14.31 -18.56 4.66
N PHE A 461 13.03 -18.80 4.97
CA PHE A 461 12.13 -17.71 5.34
C PHE A 461 12.60 -17.03 6.62
N GLN A 462 12.97 -15.76 6.51
CA GLN A 462 13.60 -14.98 7.60
C GLN A 462 12.75 -14.87 8.88
N TYR A 463 11.44 -14.98 8.76
CA TYR A 463 10.49 -14.75 9.86
C TYR A 463 9.81 -16.03 10.34
N GLU A 464 10.34 -17.22 10.01
CA GLU A 464 9.73 -18.52 10.39
C GLU A 464 9.56 -18.65 11.89
N ASP A 465 10.65 -18.42 12.66
CA ASP A 465 10.63 -18.53 14.12
C ASP A 465 9.66 -17.52 14.75
N LYS A 466 9.61 -16.31 14.21
CA LYS A 466 8.71 -15.26 14.69
C LYS A 466 7.25 -15.60 14.44
N LEU A 467 6.93 -16.13 13.26
CA LEU A 467 5.58 -16.58 12.93
C LEU A 467 5.15 -17.73 13.87
N ASN A 468 6.02 -18.68 14.09
CA ASN A 468 5.75 -19.81 14.99
C ASN A 468 5.51 -19.35 16.43
N ALA A 469 6.34 -18.46 16.96
CA ALA A 469 6.16 -17.88 18.30
C ALA A 469 4.83 -17.11 18.43
N LEU A 470 4.43 -16.35 17.40
CA LEU A 470 3.15 -15.64 17.38
C LEU A 470 1.96 -16.60 17.32
N LEU A 471 2.05 -17.69 16.57
CA LEU A 471 1.00 -18.72 16.51
C LEU A 471 0.84 -19.45 17.84
N GLU A 472 1.93 -19.74 18.55
CA GLU A 472 1.88 -20.30 19.90
C GLU A 472 1.25 -19.30 20.88
N ARG A 473 1.68 -18.03 20.84
CA ARG A 473 1.11 -17.00 21.72
C ARG A 473 -0.37 -16.78 21.48
N LYS A 474 -0.80 -16.77 20.21
CA LYS A 474 -2.22 -16.72 19.84
C LYS A 474 -3.00 -17.88 20.48
N ARG A 475 -2.47 -19.10 20.40
CA ARG A 475 -3.11 -20.28 20.99
C ARG A 475 -3.25 -20.18 22.51
N GLU A 476 -2.22 -19.68 23.21
CA GLU A 476 -2.26 -19.44 24.65
C GLU A 476 -3.34 -18.44 25.04
N ILE A 477 -3.41 -17.30 24.31
CA ILE A 477 -4.41 -16.26 24.54
C ILE A 477 -5.82 -16.81 24.31
N ASP A 478 -6.05 -17.53 23.20
CA ASP A 478 -7.34 -18.12 22.87
C ASP A 478 -7.80 -19.14 23.95
N LEU A 479 -6.90 -19.96 24.48
CA LEU A 479 -7.19 -20.88 25.58
C LEU A 479 -7.56 -20.12 26.86
N THR A 480 -6.80 -19.12 27.24
CA THR A 480 -7.06 -18.31 28.45
C THR A 480 -8.42 -17.60 28.38
N LEU A 481 -8.77 -17.03 27.21
CA LEU A 481 -10.08 -16.42 27.01
C LEU A 481 -11.22 -17.42 27.05
N LEU A 482 -11.02 -18.63 26.50
CA LEU A 482 -12.01 -19.69 26.56
C LEU A 482 -12.25 -20.20 28.01
N GLU A 483 -11.21 -20.27 28.82
CA GLU A 483 -11.29 -20.63 30.25
C GLU A 483 -12.07 -19.58 31.04
N ARG A 484 -11.76 -18.29 30.86
CA ARG A 484 -12.50 -17.16 31.45
C ARG A 484 -13.99 -17.17 31.07
N GLN A 485 -14.33 -17.47 29.82
CA GLN A 485 -15.72 -17.59 29.38
C GLN A 485 -16.46 -18.75 30.03
N LYS A 486 -15.78 -19.88 30.23
CA LYS A 486 -16.37 -21.04 30.95
C LYS A 486 -16.60 -20.75 32.43
N GLU A 487 -15.69 -20.04 33.08
CA GLU A 487 -15.81 -19.62 34.47
C GLU A 487 -16.93 -18.59 34.64
N ALA A 488 -17.06 -17.62 33.75
CA ALA A 488 -18.17 -16.64 33.75
C ALA A 488 -19.53 -17.33 33.61
N LYS A 489 -19.69 -18.25 32.66
CA LYS A 489 -20.93 -19.02 32.48
C LYS A 489 -21.25 -19.93 33.69
N LYS A 490 -20.23 -20.38 34.40
CA LYS A 490 -20.40 -21.21 35.58
C LYS A 490 -20.87 -20.38 36.80
N SER A 491 -20.40 -19.14 36.91
CA SER A 491 -20.86 -18.19 37.94
C SER A 491 -22.28 -17.68 37.67
N GLU A 492 -22.65 -17.40 36.41
CA GLU A 492 -24.02 -17.05 36.03
C GLU A 492 -25.03 -18.18 36.32
N ASN A 493 -24.71 -19.43 36.03
CA ASN A 493 -25.57 -20.56 36.33
C ASN A 493 -25.73 -20.80 37.83
N LEU A 494 -24.71 -20.49 38.65
CA LEU A 494 -24.78 -20.57 40.10
C LEU A 494 -25.64 -19.45 40.72
N SER A 495 -25.61 -18.22 40.12
CA SER A 495 -26.47 -17.11 40.58
C SER A 495 -27.94 -17.33 40.25
N VAL A 496 -28.26 -17.99 39.12
CA VAL A 496 -29.64 -18.32 38.72
C VAL A 496 -30.21 -19.45 39.57
N GLU A 497 -29.41 -20.38 40.11
CA GLU A 497 -29.86 -21.42 41.05
C GLU A 497 -30.12 -20.86 42.45
N ASP A 498 -29.33 -19.88 42.93
CA ASP A 498 -29.59 -19.23 44.24
C ASP A 498 -30.85 -18.36 44.26
N ASP A 499 -31.13 -17.61 43.19
CA ASP A 499 -32.36 -16.81 43.04
C ASP A 499 -33.61 -17.69 42.93
N SER A 500 -33.48 -18.91 42.42
CA SER A 500 -34.62 -19.88 42.36
C SER A 500 -34.93 -20.52 43.70
N ILE A 501 -34.00 -20.56 44.67
CA ILE A 501 -34.20 -21.15 46.02
C ILE A 501 -34.86 -20.13 46.96
N ASP A 502 -34.66 -18.83 46.79
CA ASP A 502 -35.26 -17.80 47.65
C ASP A 502 -36.74 -17.47 47.29
N CYS A 503 -37.16 -17.71 46.04
CA CYS A 503 -38.56 -17.55 45.63
C CYS A 503 -39.51 -18.67 46.08
N GLY A 504 -38.96 -19.79 46.60
CA GLY A 504 -39.73 -20.95 47.07
C GLY A 504 -40.19 -20.90 48.55
N LYS A 505 -39.70 -19.94 49.37
CA LYS A 505 -39.97 -19.89 50.83
C LYS A 505 -41.05 -18.93 51.30
N THR A 506 -41.70 -18.19 50.42
CA THR A 506 -42.71 -17.17 50.82
C THR A 506 -44.17 -17.50 50.46
N LYS A 507 -44.53 -18.76 50.23
CA LYS A 507 -45.93 -19.17 49.99
C LYS A 507 -46.39 -20.30 50.89
N ASN A 508 -46.21 -20.22 52.22
CA ASN A 508 -46.97 -21.06 53.13
C ASN A 508 -47.08 -20.43 54.53
N THR A 509 -47.86 -19.36 54.64
CA THR A 509 -48.50 -18.99 55.93
C THR A 509 -49.61 -17.98 55.69
N LYS A 510 -50.79 -18.48 55.32
CA LYS A 510 -52.13 -17.88 55.64
C LYS A 510 -53.22 -18.81 55.20
N LYS A 511 -53.57 -19.74 56.11
CA LYS A 511 -54.92 -20.28 56.33
C LYS A 511 -55.00 -20.79 57.78
N LEU A 512 -55.45 -19.96 58.62
CA LEU A 512 -56.44 -20.24 59.67
C LEU A 512 -56.89 -18.90 60.24
#